data_2dc2df1651f9e97b49d48868da52749a
#
_entry.id   2dc2df1651f9e97b49d48868da52749a
#
_cell.length_a   1.000
_cell.length_b   1.000
_cell.length_c   1.000
_cell.angle_alpha   90.00
_cell.angle_beta   90.00
_cell.angle_gamma   90.00
#
_symmetry.space_group_name_H-M   'P 1'
#
loop_
_entity.id
_entity.type
_entity.pdbx_description
1 polymer ?
#
loop_
_entity_poly.entity_id
_entity_poly.type
_entity_poly.pdbx_seq_one_letter_code
_entity_poly.pdbx_strand_id
1 'polypeptide(L)'
;MRDTALLQLALGLTPPWTVSRSDFDPEAHRLDIEIDFAPGSRFACPTCGAVDCPAYDTERMTWRHLNFFQHEAYLHARVPRVRCDQCGIKTVNVPWARPGSGFTLLFEALVMTMVAAMPVKAVARIVGEHDTRLWRVIHHYVDAARARTNASGVTRLAIDETAARRGQDYVTLFVDIDQARVMFATEGNDAATIAAFADDLTAHGGDPDAISQVCIDMSPAFTKGIAENLPNAAITFDKFHAVKIINDAVDKARRAEQEEQGLLRGTRYLWLRNPQTLSARQRKTLAGLPTRHLKTARAYQIRLAFQDLYREPSVQAGASYLKKWYFWATHSRIEPVIAAARTVKRHWDGILQWFDSKIANGLIEGLNSLVQAAKAKARGYRSTRNLKAIIYLLAGKLDMQLPAL
;
A
#
# COMPACT_ATOMS: atom_id res chain seq x y z
N MET A 1 -22.72 -5.13 43.74
CA MET A 1 -23.26 -4.86 42.38
C MET A 1 -23.59 -6.20 41.76
N ARG A 2 -24.75 -6.37 41.14
CA ARG A 2 -25.05 -7.63 40.43
C ARG A 2 -24.14 -7.73 39.19
N ASP A 3 -23.78 -8.94 38.79
CA ASP A 3 -22.97 -9.21 37.58
C ASP A 3 -23.58 -8.57 36.31
N THR A 4 -24.91 -8.65 36.12
CA THR A 4 -25.62 -7.99 35.02
C THR A 4 -25.47 -6.46 35.03
N ALA A 5 -25.46 -5.83 36.22
CA ALA A 5 -25.29 -4.40 36.34
C ALA A 5 -23.84 -3.96 36.01
N LEU A 6 -22.84 -4.79 36.38
CA LEU A 6 -21.45 -4.58 35.98
C LEU A 6 -21.28 -4.67 34.46
N LEU A 7 -21.83 -5.73 33.85
CA LEU A 7 -21.75 -5.94 32.39
C LEU A 7 -22.51 -4.85 31.63
N GLN A 8 -23.67 -4.40 32.13
CA GLN A 8 -24.42 -3.28 31.58
C GLN A 8 -23.54 -2.01 31.44
N LEU A 9 -22.82 -1.66 32.53
CA LEU A 9 -21.93 -0.49 32.55
C LEU A 9 -20.71 -0.70 31.67
N ALA A 10 -20.09 -1.89 31.74
CA ALA A 10 -18.91 -2.20 30.95
C ALA A 10 -19.16 -2.20 29.44
N LEU A 11 -20.34 -2.63 29.01
CA LEU A 11 -20.78 -2.61 27.62
C LEU A 11 -21.27 -1.22 27.16
N GLY A 12 -21.42 -0.26 28.09
CA GLY A 12 -21.93 1.08 27.77
C GLY A 12 -23.38 1.08 27.26
N LEU A 13 -24.18 0.08 27.64
CA LEU A 13 -25.55 -0.04 27.18
C LEU A 13 -26.46 0.98 27.83
N THR A 14 -27.20 1.69 27.00
CA THR A 14 -28.19 2.69 27.41
C THR A 14 -29.63 2.20 27.06
N PRO A 15 -30.66 2.69 27.76
CA PRO A 15 -32.01 2.38 27.41
C PRO A 15 -32.31 2.60 25.92
N PRO A 16 -33.13 1.74 25.31
CA PRO A 16 -33.95 0.70 25.93
C PRO A 16 -33.23 -0.62 26.18
N TRP A 17 -31.91 -0.76 25.85
CA TRP A 17 -31.15 -1.99 25.95
C TRP A 17 -30.65 -2.25 27.37
N THR A 18 -30.83 -3.47 27.85
CA THR A 18 -30.41 -3.91 29.19
C THR A 18 -29.84 -5.32 29.14
N VAL A 19 -28.83 -5.60 30.01
CA VAL A 19 -28.38 -6.97 30.23
C VAL A 19 -29.42 -7.70 31.10
N SER A 20 -30.05 -8.68 30.53
CA SER A 20 -31.08 -9.47 31.21
C SER A 20 -30.50 -10.67 31.96
N ARG A 21 -29.46 -11.29 31.43
CA ARG A 21 -28.79 -12.47 32.01
C ARG A 21 -27.35 -12.53 31.54
N SER A 22 -26.48 -13.11 32.38
CA SER A 22 -25.15 -13.59 32.03
C SER A 22 -25.00 -15.05 32.39
N ASP A 23 -24.28 -15.80 31.56
CA ASP A 23 -24.01 -17.22 31.78
C ASP A 23 -22.53 -17.47 31.49
N PHE A 24 -21.81 -17.94 32.51
CA PHE A 24 -20.38 -18.18 32.41
C PHE A 24 -20.08 -19.65 32.57
N ASP A 25 -19.57 -20.25 31.50
CA ASP A 25 -19.14 -21.64 31.43
C ASP A 25 -17.60 -21.70 31.44
N PRO A 26 -16.98 -22.00 32.58
CA PRO A 26 -15.52 -22.09 32.69
C PRO A 26 -14.94 -23.30 31.93
N GLU A 27 -15.70 -24.39 31.76
CA GLU A 27 -15.24 -25.59 31.05
C GLU A 27 -15.26 -25.36 29.53
N ALA A 28 -16.29 -24.71 29.02
CA ALA A 28 -16.39 -24.30 27.63
C ALA A 28 -15.56 -23.05 27.31
N HIS A 29 -14.91 -22.43 28.27
CA HIS A 29 -14.20 -21.16 28.13
C HIS A 29 -15.03 -20.06 27.50
N ARG A 30 -16.27 -19.88 28.00
CA ARG A 30 -17.25 -19.03 27.34
C ARG A 30 -18.08 -18.20 28.33
N LEU A 31 -18.36 -16.94 27.92
CA LEU A 31 -19.30 -16.04 28.58
C LEU A 31 -20.37 -15.63 27.57
N ASP A 32 -21.62 -15.97 27.87
CA ASP A 32 -22.81 -15.57 27.13
C ASP A 32 -23.53 -14.45 27.86
N ILE A 33 -23.80 -13.33 27.18
CA ILE A 33 -24.47 -12.15 27.73
C ILE A 33 -25.77 -11.93 26.93
N GLU A 34 -26.88 -12.08 27.59
CA GLU A 34 -28.22 -11.84 27.02
C GLU A 34 -28.58 -10.37 27.19
N ILE A 35 -28.89 -9.71 26.07
CA ILE A 35 -29.36 -8.32 26.00
C ILE A 35 -30.80 -8.32 25.55
N ASP A 36 -31.61 -7.53 26.21
CA ASP A 36 -33.04 -7.40 25.91
C ASP A 36 -33.48 -5.93 26.07
N PHE A 37 -34.75 -5.67 25.78
CA PHE A 37 -35.37 -4.38 25.94
C PHE A 37 -36.75 -4.51 26.61
N ALA A 38 -37.21 -3.46 27.28
CA ALA A 38 -38.47 -3.49 27.99
C ALA A 38 -39.65 -3.60 27.02
N PRO A 39 -40.73 -4.35 27.41
CA PRO A 39 -41.98 -4.37 26.63
C PRO A 39 -42.50 -2.94 26.37
N GLY A 40 -42.98 -2.68 25.16
CA GLY A 40 -43.49 -1.36 24.77
C GLY A 40 -42.38 -0.36 24.33
N SER A 41 -41.10 -0.76 24.33
CA SER A 41 -40.01 0.07 23.79
C SER A 41 -40.27 0.43 22.33
N ARG A 42 -39.88 1.64 21.98
CA ARG A 42 -39.97 2.20 20.62
C ARG A 42 -38.61 2.51 20.09
N PHE A 43 -38.43 2.44 18.76
CA PHE A 43 -37.15 2.52 18.13
C PHE A 43 -37.20 3.43 16.90
N ALA A 44 -36.05 3.93 16.48
CA ALA A 44 -35.93 4.67 15.23
C ALA A 44 -35.87 3.72 14.03
N CYS A 45 -36.49 4.11 12.92
CA CYS A 45 -36.36 3.40 11.65
C CYS A 45 -34.91 3.56 11.13
N PRO A 46 -34.18 2.45 10.84
CA PRO A 46 -32.80 2.53 10.41
C PRO A 46 -32.62 3.12 9.00
N THR A 47 -33.71 3.23 8.22
CA THR A 47 -33.67 3.72 6.82
C THR A 47 -33.97 5.22 6.72
N CYS A 48 -35.03 5.70 7.32
CA CYS A 48 -35.48 7.11 7.22
C CYS A 48 -35.30 7.91 8.50
N GLY A 49 -34.87 7.28 9.60
CA GLY A 49 -34.69 7.95 10.89
C GLY A 49 -35.99 8.29 11.63
N ALA A 50 -37.19 7.88 11.10
CA ALA A 50 -38.43 8.11 11.77
C ALA A 50 -38.39 7.52 13.19
N VAL A 51 -38.63 8.36 14.18
CA VAL A 51 -38.58 7.97 15.60
C VAL A 51 -39.89 7.32 16.02
N ASP A 52 -39.88 6.66 17.18
CA ASP A 52 -41.06 6.18 17.84
C ASP A 52 -41.84 5.08 17.11
N CYS A 53 -41.11 4.28 16.27
CA CYS A 53 -41.68 3.14 15.59
C CYS A 53 -41.90 1.97 16.57
N PRO A 54 -43.09 1.32 16.57
CA PRO A 54 -43.35 0.18 17.42
C PRO A 54 -42.60 -1.07 16.92
N ALA A 55 -42.17 -1.91 17.85
CA ALA A 55 -41.65 -3.23 17.51
C ALA A 55 -42.77 -4.08 16.89
N TYR A 56 -42.53 -4.65 15.72
CA TYR A 56 -43.44 -5.58 15.02
C TYR A 56 -43.25 -7.02 15.50
N ASP A 57 -42.01 -7.48 15.47
CA ASP A 57 -41.53 -8.75 15.98
C ASP A 57 -40.06 -8.66 16.36
N THR A 58 -39.42 -9.78 16.71
CA THR A 58 -38.00 -9.82 17.09
C THR A 58 -37.29 -11.00 16.43
N GLU A 59 -36.02 -10.80 16.11
CA GLU A 59 -35.10 -11.83 15.62
C GLU A 59 -33.97 -12.01 16.63
N ARG A 60 -33.62 -13.26 16.99
CA ARG A 60 -32.46 -13.52 17.86
C ARG A 60 -31.18 -13.45 17.06
N MET A 61 -30.27 -12.57 17.46
CA MET A 61 -28.96 -12.38 16.83
C MET A 61 -27.86 -12.57 17.86
N THR A 62 -26.66 -12.94 17.35
CA THR A 62 -25.49 -13.22 18.17
C THR A 62 -24.27 -12.53 17.59
N TRP A 63 -23.46 -11.93 18.42
CA TRP A 63 -22.19 -11.29 18.06
C TRP A 63 -21.05 -11.77 18.95
N ARG A 64 -19.90 -12.07 18.35
CA ARG A 64 -18.65 -12.28 19.07
C ARG A 64 -18.16 -10.93 19.60
N HIS A 65 -17.87 -10.88 20.91
CA HIS A 65 -17.31 -9.71 21.59
C HIS A 65 -15.84 -9.92 21.95
N LEU A 66 -15.17 -8.91 22.51
CA LEU A 66 -13.84 -9.05 23.12
C LEU A 66 -13.85 -10.17 24.16
N ASN A 67 -12.71 -10.85 24.32
CA ASN A 67 -12.61 -11.87 25.34
C ASN A 67 -12.84 -11.27 26.75
N PHE A 68 -13.54 -12.02 27.56
CA PHE A 68 -13.60 -11.80 29.00
C PHE A 68 -12.43 -12.58 29.63
N PHE A 69 -11.32 -11.89 29.92
CA PHE A 69 -10.04 -12.51 30.22
C PHE A 69 -9.62 -13.50 29.12
N GLN A 70 -9.43 -14.79 29.48
CA GLN A 70 -9.09 -15.85 28.52
C GLN A 70 -10.31 -16.53 27.87
N HIS A 71 -11.52 -16.11 28.24
CA HIS A 71 -12.78 -16.73 27.79
C HIS A 71 -13.40 -15.96 26.63
N GLU A 72 -13.96 -16.67 25.68
CA GLU A 72 -14.71 -16.05 24.59
C GLU A 72 -16.00 -15.45 25.09
N ALA A 73 -16.33 -14.20 24.71
CA ALA A 73 -17.58 -13.58 25.07
C ALA A 73 -18.48 -13.37 23.84
N TYR A 74 -19.78 -13.64 24.06
CA TYR A 74 -20.81 -13.50 23.05
C TYR A 74 -21.96 -12.64 23.57
N LEU A 75 -22.45 -11.71 22.75
CA LEU A 75 -23.66 -10.96 23.01
C LEU A 75 -24.81 -11.60 22.22
N HIS A 76 -25.91 -11.87 22.90
CA HIS A 76 -27.15 -12.37 22.32
C HIS A 76 -28.22 -11.34 22.56
N ALA A 77 -28.99 -10.98 21.51
CA ALA A 77 -30.08 -10.06 21.69
C ALA A 77 -31.30 -10.47 20.86
N ARG A 78 -32.47 -10.19 21.38
CA ARG A 78 -33.71 -10.15 20.59
C ARG A 78 -33.79 -8.79 19.91
N VAL A 79 -33.35 -8.72 18.63
CA VAL A 79 -33.33 -7.48 17.87
C VAL A 79 -34.74 -7.22 17.28
N PRO A 80 -35.37 -6.08 17.59
CA PRO A 80 -36.70 -5.80 17.05
C PRO A 80 -36.64 -5.46 15.57
N ARG A 81 -37.66 -5.89 14.85
CA ARG A 81 -38.05 -5.33 13.56
C ARG A 81 -39.18 -4.33 13.79
N VAL A 82 -39.00 -3.12 13.30
CA VAL A 82 -40.01 -2.06 13.47
C VAL A 82 -40.87 -1.93 12.22
N ARG A 83 -42.13 -1.57 12.41
CA ARG A 83 -43.02 -1.18 11.33
C ARG A 83 -42.93 0.34 11.15
N CYS A 84 -42.35 0.76 10.04
CA CYS A 84 -42.28 2.17 9.63
C CYS A 84 -43.30 2.43 8.52
N ASP A 85 -44.08 3.48 8.62
CA ASP A 85 -45.12 3.80 7.64
C ASP A 85 -44.56 4.12 6.25
N GLN A 86 -43.33 4.64 6.19
CA GLN A 86 -42.64 4.98 4.93
C GLN A 86 -41.80 3.83 4.36
N CYS A 87 -41.10 3.07 5.21
CA CYS A 87 -40.08 2.10 4.79
C CYS A 87 -40.53 0.64 4.95
N GLY A 88 -41.72 0.37 5.52
CA GLY A 88 -42.17 -0.98 5.84
C GLY A 88 -41.42 -1.58 7.05
N ILE A 89 -41.29 -2.91 7.07
CA ILE A 89 -40.67 -3.63 8.18
C ILE A 89 -39.13 -3.58 8.01
N LYS A 90 -38.43 -3.08 9.05
CA LYS A 90 -36.96 -2.94 9.07
C LYS A 90 -36.39 -3.44 10.39
N THR A 91 -35.24 -4.16 10.34
CA THR A 91 -34.50 -4.57 11.53
C THR A 91 -33.77 -3.37 12.12
N VAL A 92 -33.90 -3.12 13.41
CA VAL A 92 -33.29 -1.99 14.14
C VAL A 92 -31.78 -2.14 14.18
N ASN A 93 -31.08 -1.04 14.04
CA ASN A 93 -29.63 -1.02 14.28
C ASN A 93 -29.35 -1.12 15.79
N VAL A 94 -28.42 -2.01 16.14
CA VAL A 94 -27.94 -2.15 17.53
C VAL A 94 -26.73 -1.27 17.77
N PRO A 95 -26.52 -0.68 18.96
CA PRO A 95 -25.40 0.25 19.20
C PRO A 95 -24.03 -0.43 19.28
N TRP A 96 -23.97 -1.72 19.51
CA TRP A 96 -22.71 -2.46 19.70
C TRP A 96 -22.19 -3.16 18.46
N ALA A 97 -22.93 -3.19 17.35
CA ALA A 97 -22.51 -3.86 16.12
C ALA A 97 -23.03 -3.14 14.87
N ARG A 98 -22.25 -3.16 13.80
CA ARG A 98 -22.74 -2.69 12.49
C ARG A 98 -23.70 -3.71 11.85
N PRO A 99 -24.60 -3.26 10.98
CA PRO A 99 -25.50 -4.15 10.26
C PRO A 99 -24.73 -5.23 9.47
N GLY A 100 -25.22 -6.47 9.56
CA GLY A 100 -24.64 -7.61 8.85
C GLY A 100 -23.31 -8.14 9.41
N SER A 101 -22.79 -7.57 10.50
CA SER A 101 -21.65 -8.13 11.20
C SER A 101 -22.05 -9.19 12.22
N GLY A 102 -21.25 -10.23 12.36
CA GLY A 102 -21.32 -11.17 13.48
C GLY A 102 -20.33 -10.82 14.60
N PHE A 103 -19.79 -9.60 14.60
CA PHE A 103 -18.84 -9.09 15.59
C PHE A 103 -19.33 -7.78 16.19
N THR A 104 -18.96 -7.52 17.44
CA THR A 104 -19.15 -6.18 18.01
C THR A 104 -18.16 -5.19 17.44
N LEU A 105 -18.48 -3.89 17.49
CA LEU A 105 -17.60 -2.81 17.04
C LEU A 105 -16.22 -2.84 17.73
N LEU A 106 -16.19 -3.13 19.04
CA LEU A 106 -14.93 -3.25 19.79
C LEU A 106 -14.10 -4.45 19.33
N PHE A 107 -14.73 -5.59 19.02
CA PHE A 107 -14.01 -6.74 18.48
C PHE A 107 -13.43 -6.43 17.09
N GLU A 108 -14.19 -5.76 16.23
CA GLU A 108 -13.70 -5.33 14.92
C GLU A 108 -12.54 -4.34 15.05
N ALA A 109 -12.62 -3.38 16.01
CA ALA A 109 -11.52 -2.44 16.28
C ALA A 109 -10.24 -3.16 16.74
N LEU A 110 -10.35 -4.15 17.63
CA LEU A 110 -9.21 -4.99 18.03
C LEU A 110 -8.61 -5.71 16.82
N VAL A 111 -9.44 -6.34 15.98
CA VAL A 111 -8.98 -7.01 14.76
C VAL A 111 -8.23 -6.04 13.86
N MET A 112 -8.77 -4.85 13.59
CA MET A 112 -8.14 -3.84 12.73
C MET A 112 -6.79 -3.36 13.29
N THR A 113 -6.70 -3.16 14.61
CA THR A 113 -5.45 -2.79 15.29
C THR A 113 -4.40 -3.89 15.15
N MET A 114 -4.78 -5.15 15.34
CA MET A 114 -3.85 -6.28 15.23
C MET A 114 -3.39 -6.53 13.79
N VAL A 115 -4.28 -6.44 12.80
CA VAL A 115 -3.90 -6.68 11.39
C VAL A 115 -3.00 -5.60 10.81
N ALA A 116 -2.97 -4.41 11.38
CA ALA A 116 -1.99 -3.38 11.06
C ALA A 116 -0.56 -3.80 11.46
N ALA A 117 -0.41 -4.65 12.48
CA ALA A 117 0.90 -5.09 13.00
C ALA A 117 1.31 -6.51 12.57
N MET A 118 0.35 -7.38 12.26
CA MET A 118 0.64 -8.79 11.98
C MET A 118 -0.29 -9.40 10.91
N PRO A 119 0.11 -10.54 10.29
CA PRO A 119 -0.70 -11.20 9.27
C PRO A 119 -2.08 -11.63 9.76
N VAL A 120 -3.10 -11.45 8.93
CA VAL A 120 -4.51 -11.80 9.22
C VAL A 120 -4.65 -13.22 9.76
N LYS A 121 -3.89 -14.18 9.21
CA LYS A 121 -3.91 -15.57 9.66
C LYS A 121 -3.35 -15.76 11.08
N ALA A 122 -2.44 -14.89 11.52
CA ALA A 122 -1.96 -14.89 12.90
C ALA A 122 -3.02 -14.29 13.84
N VAL A 123 -3.64 -13.17 13.44
CA VAL A 123 -4.75 -12.58 14.18
C VAL A 123 -5.89 -13.59 14.33
N ALA A 124 -6.29 -14.25 13.25
CA ALA A 124 -7.35 -15.26 13.26
C ALA A 124 -7.11 -16.36 14.32
N ARG A 125 -5.87 -16.84 14.44
CA ARG A 125 -5.50 -17.82 15.48
C ARG A 125 -5.56 -17.26 16.89
N ILE A 126 -5.17 -15.99 17.08
CA ILE A 126 -5.16 -15.34 18.41
C ILE A 126 -6.59 -15.12 18.91
N VAL A 127 -7.48 -14.68 18.02
CA VAL A 127 -8.87 -14.35 18.39
C VAL A 127 -9.83 -15.54 18.27
N GLY A 128 -9.34 -16.72 17.84
CA GLY A 128 -10.18 -17.94 17.73
C GLY A 128 -11.16 -17.92 16.54
N GLU A 129 -10.89 -17.11 15.50
CA GLU A 129 -11.81 -16.90 14.38
C GLU A 129 -11.28 -17.38 13.05
N HIS A 130 -12.16 -17.63 12.08
CA HIS A 130 -11.74 -17.97 10.73
C HIS A 130 -11.29 -16.73 9.96
N ASP A 131 -10.16 -16.83 9.23
CA ASP A 131 -9.55 -15.71 8.51
C ASP A 131 -10.49 -15.05 7.49
N THR A 132 -11.43 -15.79 6.88
CA THR A 132 -12.41 -15.23 5.94
C THR A 132 -13.40 -14.26 6.59
N ARG A 133 -13.71 -14.45 7.88
CA ARG A 133 -14.56 -13.52 8.63
C ARG A 133 -13.81 -12.22 8.90
N LEU A 134 -12.52 -12.32 9.27
CA LEU A 134 -11.65 -11.15 9.49
C LEU A 134 -11.42 -10.36 8.20
N TRP A 135 -11.28 -11.03 7.05
CA TRP A 135 -11.18 -10.34 5.76
C TRP A 135 -12.41 -9.50 5.43
N ARG A 136 -13.63 -9.94 5.83
CA ARG A 136 -14.84 -9.12 5.67
C ARG A 136 -14.79 -7.85 6.50
N VAL A 137 -14.24 -7.92 7.72
CA VAL A 137 -14.02 -6.74 8.58
C VAL A 137 -13.03 -5.79 7.92
N ILE A 138 -11.86 -6.30 7.52
CA ILE A 138 -10.81 -5.50 6.89
C ILE A 138 -11.32 -4.78 5.65
N HIS A 139 -11.98 -5.50 4.73
CA HIS A 139 -12.53 -4.90 3.52
C HIS A 139 -13.56 -3.83 3.84
N HIS A 140 -14.46 -4.08 4.81
CA HIS A 140 -15.46 -3.08 5.20
C HIS A 140 -14.82 -1.76 5.63
N TYR A 141 -13.86 -1.80 6.56
CA TYR A 141 -13.24 -0.57 7.07
C TYR A 141 -12.35 0.10 6.02
N VAL A 142 -11.58 -0.66 5.27
CA VAL A 142 -10.72 -0.11 4.21
C VAL A 142 -11.57 0.51 3.09
N ASP A 143 -12.60 -0.18 2.60
CA ASP A 143 -13.45 0.31 1.52
C ASP A 143 -14.22 1.57 1.97
N ALA A 144 -14.77 1.58 3.20
CA ALA A 144 -15.45 2.73 3.77
C ALA A 144 -14.51 3.93 4.01
N ALA A 145 -13.28 3.68 4.48
CA ALA A 145 -12.29 4.73 4.68
C ALA A 145 -11.80 5.30 3.33
N ARG A 146 -11.60 4.44 2.33
CA ARG A 146 -11.28 4.85 0.96
C ARG A 146 -12.36 5.75 0.37
N ALA A 147 -13.63 5.38 0.48
CA ALA A 147 -14.74 6.16 -0.04
C ALA A 147 -14.85 7.58 0.56
N ARG A 148 -14.24 7.80 1.73
CA ARG A 148 -14.17 9.13 2.39
C ARG A 148 -12.91 9.91 2.08
N THR A 149 -11.96 9.35 1.32
CA THR A 149 -10.74 10.09 0.99
C THR A 149 -11.03 11.28 0.07
N ASN A 150 -10.25 12.34 0.26
CA ASN A 150 -10.31 13.52 -0.59
C ASN A 150 -8.98 13.67 -1.33
N ALA A 151 -9.05 13.85 -2.64
CA ALA A 151 -7.92 14.00 -3.54
C ALA A 151 -7.79 15.40 -4.15
N SER A 152 -8.62 16.38 -3.73
CA SER A 152 -8.73 17.72 -4.36
C SER A 152 -7.42 18.54 -4.35
N GLY A 153 -6.47 18.22 -3.48
CA GLY A 153 -5.19 18.93 -3.41
C GLY A 153 -4.00 18.20 -3.99
N VAL A 154 -4.23 17.09 -4.69
CA VAL A 154 -3.13 16.26 -5.22
C VAL A 154 -2.60 16.85 -6.53
N THR A 155 -1.30 17.16 -6.58
CA THR A 155 -0.64 17.74 -7.76
C THR A 155 0.63 16.99 -8.15
N ARG A 156 1.17 16.13 -7.28
CA ARG A 156 2.46 15.47 -7.48
C ARG A 156 2.35 13.99 -7.14
N LEU A 157 2.74 13.15 -8.09
CA LEU A 157 2.60 11.70 -7.98
C LEU A 157 3.93 10.97 -8.17
N ALA A 158 4.05 9.82 -7.52
CA ALA A 158 4.99 8.79 -7.90
C ALA A 158 4.23 7.51 -8.23
N ILE A 159 4.63 6.82 -9.31
CA ILE A 159 4.01 5.59 -9.77
C ILE A 159 5.10 4.52 -9.86
N ASP A 160 4.84 3.37 -9.27
CA ASP A 160 5.77 2.24 -9.31
C ASP A 160 5.00 0.92 -9.20
N GLU A 161 5.66 -0.17 -9.57
CA GLU A 161 5.10 -1.51 -9.54
C GLU A 161 5.59 -2.30 -8.34
N THR A 162 4.70 -3.08 -7.77
CA THR A 162 5.06 -4.08 -6.76
C THR A 162 4.58 -5.45 -7.20
N ALA A 163 5.43 -6.48 -7.04
CA ALA A 163 5.06 -7.83 -7.41
C ALA A 163 3.96 -8.38 -6.46
N ALA A 164 2.82 -8.76 -7.00
CA ALA A 164 1.75 -9.41 -6.25
C ALA A 164 2.09 -10.89 -5.98
N ARG A 165 2.60 -11.60 -6.99
CA ARG A 165 3.03 -13.01 -6.90
C ARG A 165 4.37 -13.21 -7.62
N ARG A 166 4.94 -14.41 -7.51
CA ARG A 166 6.06 -14.80 -8.36
C ARG A 166 5.55 -14.95 -9.79
N GLY A 167 6.22 -14.31 -10.74
CA GLY A 167 5.82 -14.25 -12.14
C GLY A 167 5.56 -12.82 -12.58
N GLN A 168 4.59 -12.62 -13.48
CA GLN A 168 4.28 -11.31 -14.08
C GLN A 168 3.04 -10.62 -13.46
N ASP A 169 2.60 -11.04 -12.29
CA ASP A 169 1.48 -10.40 -11.59
C ASP A 169 1.98 -9.18 -10.82
N TYR A 170 1.68 -7.99 -11.33
CA TYR A 170 2.04 -6.71 -10.72
C TYR A 170 0.82 -5.97 -10.20
N VAL A 171 1.03 -5.19 -9.15
CA VAL A 171 0.13 -4.15 -8.67
C VAL A 171 0.84 -2.82 -8.83
N THR A 172 0.27 -1.92 -9.59
CA THR A 172 0.74 -0.54 -9.74
C THR A 172 0.23 0.30 -8.59
N LEU A 173 1.13 1.02 -7.94
CA LEU A 173 0.87 1.93 -6.83
C LEU A 173 0.97 3.37 -7.30
N PHE A 174 -0.03 4.17 -6.98
CA PHE A 174 -0.06 5.61 -7.18
C PHE A 174 0.07 6.29 -5.81
N VAL A 175 1.13 7.06 -5.65
CA VAL A 175 1.53 7.66 -4.38
C VAL A 175 1.43 9.17 -4.47
N ASP A 176 0.68 9.78 -3.57
CA ASP A 176 0.73 11.20 -3.29
C ASP A 176 2.05 11.50 -2.57
N ILE A 177 2.94 12.22 -3.24
CA ILE A 177 4.29 12.51 -2.74
C ILE A 177 4.23 13.44 -1.54
N ASP A 178 3.33 14.43 -1.57
CA ASP A 178 3.27 15.49 -0.57
C ASP A 178 2.70 14.98 0.76
N GLN A 179 1.73 14.07 0.70
CA GLN A 179 1.17 13.42 1.88
C GLN A 179 1.84 12.09 2.22
N ALA A 180 2.74 11.60 1.38
CA ALA A 180 3.44 10.32 1.56
C ALA A 180 2.47 9.15 1.81
N ARG A 181 1.48 8.98 0.94
CA ARG A 181 0.44 7.94 1.04
C ARG A 181 0.15 7.27 -0.29
N VAL A 182 -0.19 6.00 -0.25
CA VAL A 182 -0.76 5.31 -1.41
C VAL A 182 -2.19 5.77 -1.59
N MET A 183 -2.49 6.37 -2.73
CA MET A 183 -3.82 6.84 -3.10
C MET A 183 -4.62 5.78 -3.82
N PHE A 184 -3.97 5.10 -4.79
CA PHE A 184 -4.62 4.11 -5.62
C PHE A 184 -3.69 2.92 -5.84
N ALA A 185 -4.27 1.73 -5.89
CA ALA A 185 -3.57 0.49 -6.18
C ALA A 185 -4.41 -0.36 -7.14
N THR A 186 -3.86 -0.72 -8.30
CA THR A 186 -4.57 -1.50 -9.31
C THR A 186 -3.69 -2.60 -9.89
N GLU A 187 -4.33 -3.63 -10.43
CA GLU A 187 -3.66 -4.70 -11.15
C GLU A 187 -3.21 -4.22 -12.53
N GLY A 188 -2.09 -4.76 -13.02
CA GLY A 188 -1.54 -4.40 -14.32
C GLY A 188 -0.42 -3.37 -14.23
N ASN A 189 0.16 -3.05 -15.40
CA ASN A 189 1.29 -2.14 -15.57
C ASN A 189 1.30 -1.51 -16.98
N ASP A 190 0.13 -1.21 -17.50
CA ASP A 190 -0.09 -0.66 -18.83
C ASP A 190 -0.71 0.75 -18.78
N ALA A 191 -1.00 1.33 -19.93
CA ALA A 191 -1.63 2.65 -20.02
C ALA A 191 -3.04 2.68 -19.39
N ALA A 192 -3.76 1.54 -19.39
CA ALA A 192 -5.09 1.45 -18.79
C ALA A 192 -5.07 1.64 -17.28
N THR A 193 -3.95 1.31 -16.61
CA THR A 193 -3.80 1.57 -15.16
C THR A 193 -3.78 3.06 -14.85
N ILE A 194 -3.24 3.90 -15.74
CA ILE A 194 -3.24 5.36 -15.58
C ILE A 194 -4.66 5.93 -15.78
N ALA A 195 -5.40 5.41 -16.79
CA ALA A 195 -6.79 5.80 -16.99
C ALA A 195 -7.66 5.46 -15.76
N ALA A 196 -7.53 4.25 -15.24
CA ALA A 196 -8.23 3.82 -14.01
C ALA A 196 -7.88 4.69 -12.80
N PHE A 197 -6.64 5.17 -12.70
CA PHE A 197 -6.25 6.13 -11.67
C PHE A 197 -6.91 7.49 -11.87
N ALA A 198 -6.95 8.02 -13.09
CA ALA A 198 -7.58 9.31 -13.40
C ALA A 198 -9.09 9.29 -13.05
N ASP A 199 -9.77 8.20 -13.34
CA ASP A 199 -11.17 7.97 -12.94
C ASP A 199 -11.33 7.95 -11.41
N ASP A 200 -10.48 7.20 -10.72
CA ASP A 200 -10.49 7.12 -9.23
C ASP A 200 -10.16 8.48 -8.60
N LEU A 201 -9.19 9.20 -9.16
CA LEU A 201 -8.83 10.56 -8.70
C LEU A 201 -10.04 11.49 -8.78
N THR A 202 -10.73 11.50 -9.92
CA THR A 202 -11.93 12.31 -10.14
C THR A 202 -13.07 11.90 -9.20
N ALA A 203 -13.29 10.61 -9.01
CA ALA A 203 -14.31 10.09 -8.08
C ALA A 203 -14.07 10.54 -6.63
N HIS A 204 -12.83 10.86 -6.27
CA HIS A 204 -12.43 11.35 -4.95
C HIS A 204 -12.22 12.88 -4.91
N GLY A 205 -12.74 13.63 -5.90
CA GLY A 205 -12.71 15.09 -5.94
C GLY A 205 -11.39 15.70 -6.38
N GLY A 206 -10.46 14.91 -6.91
CA GLY A 206 -9.24 15.39 -7.55
C GLY A 206 -9.47 15.75 -9.01
N ASP A 207 -8.47 16.42 -9.60
CA ASP A 207 -8.50 16.87 -10.99
C ASP A 207 -7.27 16.35 -11.73
N PRO A 208 -7.43 15.49 -12.75
CA PRO A 208 -6.33 15.02 -13.58
C PRO A 208 -5.51 16.16 -14.22
N ASP A 209 -6.14 17.28 -14.55
CA ASP A 209 -5.48 18.46 -15.14
C ASP A 209 -4.65 19.25 -14.10
N ALA A 210 -4.91 19.08 -12.82
CA ALA A 210 -4.12 19.67 -11.72
C ALA A 210 -2.82 18.91 -11.43
N ILE A 211 -2.66 17.69 -11.95
CA ILE A 211 -1.42 16.93 -11.77
C ILE A 211 -0.31 17.58 -12.58
N SER A 212 0.65 18.17 -11.89
CA SER A 212 1.76 18.93 -12.50
C SER A 212 3.06 18.11 -12.62
N GLN A 213 3.25 17.10 -11.77
CA GLN A 213 4.47 16.30 -11.74
C GLN A 213 4.17 14.83 -11.48
N VAL A 214 4.77 13.95 -12.29
CA VAL A 214 4.69 12.49 -12.09
C VAL A 214 6.09 11.89 -12.19
N CYS A 215 6.47 11.13 -11.16
CA CYS A 215 7.69 10.32 -11.17
C CYS A 215 7.36 8.88 -11.52
N ILE A 216 8.01 8.34 -12.55
CA ILE A 216 7.85 6.95 -13.01
C ILE A 216 9.21 6.31 -13.30
N ASP A 217 9.19 5.00 -13.52
CA ASP A 217 10.26 4.33 -14.27
C ASP A 217 10.22 4.72 -15.77
N MET A 218 11.12 4.17 -16.56
CA MET A 218 11.17 4.46 -18.01
C MET A 218 10.20 3.57 -18.83
N SER A 219 9.01 3.27 -18.29
CA SER A 219 7.99 2.48 -18.97
C SER A 219 7.33 3.29 -20.12
N PRO A 220 7.40 2.80 -21.37
CA PRO A 220 6.68 3.43 -22.47
C PRO A 220 5.16 3.43 -22.29
N ALA A 221 4.62 2.38 -21.62
CA ALA A 221 3.20 2.26 -21.37
C ALA A 221 2.71 3.34 -20.39
N PHE A 222 3.45 3.58 -19.30
CA PHE A 222 3.14 4.66 -18.36
C PHE A 222 3.30 6.03 -19.01
N THR A 223 4.38 6.25 -19.78
CA THR A 223 4.57 7.52 -20.51
C THR A 223 3.38 7.83 -21.42
N LYS A 224 2.91 6.83 -22.17
CA LYS A 224 1.73 6.96 -23.03
C LYS A 224 0.47 7.26 -22.21
N GLY A 225 0.22 6.47 -21.17
CA GLY A 225 -0.98 6.63 -20.33
C GLY A 225 -1.03 8.00 -19.64
N ILE A 226 0.12 8.53 -19.17
CA ILE A 226 0.23 9.86 -18.57
C ILE A 226 -0.10 10.95 -19.61
N ALA A 227 0.48 10.87 -20.82
CA ALA A 227 0.21 11.84 -21.87
C ALA A 227 -1.28 11.88 -22.28
N GLU A 228 -1.98 10.76 -22.19
CA GLU A 228 -3.40 10.63 -22.53
C GLU A 228 -4.36 11.06 -21.40
N ASN A 229 -3.98 10.87 -20.13
CA ASN A 229 -4.90 11.01 -18.99
C ASN A 229 -4.49 12.07 -17.97
N LEU A 230 -3.24 12.56 -17.99
CA LEU A 230 -2.70 13.59 -17.09
C LEU A 230 -1.93 14.62 -17.93
N PRO A 231 -2.63 15.40 -18.79
CA PRO A 231 -2.00 16.14 -19.90
C PRO A 231 -1.04 17.24 -19.47
N ASN A 232 -1.19 17.77 -18.25
CA ASN A 232 -0.33 18.85 -17.72
C ASN A 232 0.86 18.31 -16.89
N ALA A 233 0.99 16.98 -16.75
CA ALA A 233 1.99 16.37 -15.91
C ALA A 233 3.37 16.35 -16.57
N ALA A 234 4.36 17.00 -15.96
CA ALA A 234 5.76 16.84 -16.30
C ALA A 234 6.30 15.51 -15.76
N ILE A 235 6.80 14.66 -16.68
CA ILE A 235 7.34 13.34 -16.31
C ILE A 235 8.78 13.47 -15.85
N THR A 236 9.06 13.02 -14.63
CA THR A 236 10.40 12.79 -14.10
C THR A 236 10.70 11.31 -14.11
N PHE A 237 11.81 10.90 -14.75
CA PHE A 237 12.27 9.53 -14.65
C PHE A 237 13.09 9.31 -13.38
N ASP A 238 12.77 8.22 -12.68
CA ASP A 238 13.48 7.86 -11.47
C ASP A 238 14.98 7.68 -11.71
N LYS A 239 15.78 8.39 -10.91
CA LYS A 239 17.24 8.32 -10.99
C LYS A 239 17.82 6.93 -10.74
N PHE A 240 17.17 6.09 -9.91
CA PHE A 240 17.64 4.73 -9.65
C PHE A 240 17.48 3.85 -10.88
N HIS A 241 16.35 3.99 -11.59
CA HIS A 241 16.12 3.28 -12.83
C HIS A 241 17.08 3.77 -13.93
N ALA A 242 17.35 5.07 -14.03
CA ALA A 242 18.34 5.61 -14.95
C ALA A 242 19.74 5.05 -14.67
N VAL A 243 20.17 5.02 -13.41
CA VAL A 243 21.46 4.44 -13.00
C VAL A 243 21.49 2.93 -13.22
N LYS A 244 20.37 2.22 -13.01
CA LYS A 244 20.26 0.78 -13.22
C LYS A 244 20.58 0.38 -14.67
N ILE A 245 20.12 1.15 -15.66
CA ILE A 245 20.42 0.89 -17.07
C ILE A 245 21.94 0.85 -17.30
N ILE A 246 22.68 1.79 -16.69
CA ILE A 246 24.12 1.84 -16.82
C ILE A 246 24.80 0.73 -15.99
N ASN A 247 24.27 0.38 -14.82
CA ASN A 247 24.73 -0.78 -14.04
C ASN A 247 24.63 -2.08 -14.85
N ASP A 248 23.49 -2.29 -15.52
CA ASP A 248 23.26 -3.48 -16.36
C ASP A 248 24.24 -3.51 -17.56
N ALA A 249 24.56 -2.35 -18.12
CA ALA A 249 25.57 -2.24 -19.18
C ALA A 249 26.98 -2.59 -18.68
N VAL A 250 27.34 -2.17 -17.45
CA VAL A 250 28.61 -2.56 -16.81
C VAL A 250 28.68 -4.06 -16.60
N ASP A 251 27.61 -4.69 -16.09
CA ASP A 251 27.60 -6.14 -15.86
C ASP A 251 27.64 -6.94 -17.17
N LYS A 252 26.97 -6.46 -18.23
CA LYS A 252 27.07 -7.07 -19.57
C LYS A 252 28.48 -6.98 -20.13
N ALA A 253 29.13 -5.80 -20.04
CA ALA A 253 30.53 -5.62 -20.46
C ALA A 253 31.48 -6.54 -19.67
N ARG A 254 31.30 -6.63 -18.35
CA ARG A 254 32.06 -7.51 -17.49
C ARG A 254 31.92 -8.99 -17.87
N ARG A 255 30.70 -9.45 -18.14
CA ARG A 255 30.45 -10.86 -18.52
C ARG A 255 31.15 -11.20 -19.83
N ALA A 256 31.04 -10.36 -20.85
CA ALA A 256 31.70 -10.55 -22.11
C ALA A 256 33.24 -10.60 -21.96
N GLU A 257 33.82 -9.65 -21.20
CA GLU A 257 35.25 -9.61 -20.95
C GLU A 257 35.75 -10.77 -20.08
N GLN A 258 34.90 -11.28 -19.16
CA GLN A 258 35.19 -12.47 -18.34
C GLN A 258 35.29 -13.74 -19.18
N GLU A 259 34.46 -13.88 -20.21
CA GLU A 259 34.51 -15.01 -21.15
C GLU A 259 35.82 -15.01 -21.94
N GLU A 260 36.30 -13.82 -22.32
CA GLU A 260 37.56 -13.64 -23.06
C GLU A 260 38.83 -13.91 -22.20
N GLN A 261 38.85 -13.45 -20.94
CA GLN A 261 40.08 -13.37 -20.15
C GLN A 261 40.05 -14.10 -18.80
N GLY A 262 38.90 -14.55 -18.30
CA GLY A 262 38.76 -15.28 -17.03
C GLY A 262 39.04 -14.49 -15.74
N LEU A 263 39.70 -13.32 -15.84
CA LEU A 263 40.17 -12.51 -14.72
C LEU A 263 39.07 -11.89 -13.84
N LEU A 264 37.86 -11.76 -14.38
CA LEU A 264 36.77 -11.04 -13.73
C LEU A 264 35.79 -11.96 -12.96
N ARG A 265 36.14 -13.26 -12.81
CA ARG A 265 35.32 -14.22 -12.07
C ARG A 265 35.17 -13.78 -10.60
N GLY A 266 33.93 -13.73 -10.10
CA GLY A 266 33.64 -13.34 -8.72
C GLY A 266 33.73 -11.82 -8.43
N THR A 267 34.00 -10.97 -9.45
CA THR A 267 34.22 -9.53 -9.26
C THR A 267 32.97 -8.67 -9.47
N ARG A 268 31.81 -9.26 -9.75
CA ARG A 268 30.59 -8.53 -10.12
C ARG A 268 30.29 -7.32 -9.21
N TYR A 269 30.30 -7.53 -7.89
CA TYR A 269 29.95 -6.48 -6.93
C TYR A 269 31.05 -5.43 -6.72
N LEU A 270 32.26 -5.63 -7.24
CA LEU A 270 33.29 -4.58 -7.27
C LEU A 270 32.92 -3.46 -8.25
N TRP A 271 32.26 -3.82 -9.36
CA TRP A 271 31.91 -2.93 -10.47
C TRP A 271 30.50 -2.33 -10.35
N LEU A 272 29.64 -2.90 -9.54
CA LEU A 272 28.26 -2.42 -9.35
C LEU A 272 28.09 -1.56 -8.09
N ARG A 273 29.07 -1.56 -7.19
CA ARG A 273 29.07 -0.71 -5.99
C ARG A 273 29.84 0.58 -6.21
N ASN A 274 29.53 1.60 -5.42
CA ASN A 274 30.29 2.83 -5.40
C ASN A 274 31.61 2.60 -4.62
N PRO A 275 32.71 3.29 -4.99
CA PRO A 275 34.00 3.10 -4.35
C PRO A 275 33.99 3.25 -2.82
N GLN A 276 33.17 4.19 -2.32
CA GLN A 276 33.02 4.47 -0.89
C GLN A 276 32.37 3.31 -0.10
N THR A 277 31.54 2.51 -0.77
CA THR A 277 30.81 1.39 -0.15
C THR A 277 31.57 0.06 -0.22
N LEU A 278 32.74 0.03 -0.86
CA LEU A 278 33.57 -1.17 -0.94
C LEU A 278 34.27 -1.43 0.40
N SER A 279 34.27 -2.69 0.85
CA SER A 279 35.08 -3.11 2.00
C SER A 279 36.61 -2.99 1.69
N ALA A 280 37.45 -2.97 2.73
CA ALA A 280 38.91 -2.94 2.56
C ALA A 280 39.42 -4.09 1.66
N ARG A 281 38.87 -5.32 1.85
CA ARG A 281 39.19 -6.47 1.01
C ARG A 281 38.79 -6.25 -0.45
N GLN A 282 37.59 -5.70 -0.69
CA GLN A 282 37.10 -5.42 -2.04
C GLN A 282 37.96 -4.35 -2.73
N ARG A 283 38.32 -3.28 -2.03
CA ARG A 283 39.23 -2.26 -2.56
C ARG A 283 40.60 -2.84 -2.95
N LYS A 284 41.19 -3.70 -2.08
CA LYS A 284 42.44 -4.39 -2.39
C LYS A 284 42.31 -5.27 -3.63
N THR A 285 41.22 -6.03 -3.75
CA THR A 285 40.98 -6.85 -4.95
C THR A 285 40.85 -6.00 -6.20
N LEU A 286 40.12 -4.88 -6.16
CA LEU A 286 39.94 -3.99 -7.29
C LEU A 286 41.28 -3.35 -7.71
N ALA A 287 42.13 -2.93 -6.74
CA ALA A 287 43.45 -2.36 -6.99
C ALA A 287 44.41 -3.36 -7.61
N GLY A 288 44.27 -4.66 -7.39
CA GLY A 288 45.08 -5.71 -7.98
C GLY A 288 44.68 -6.08 -9.41
N LEU A 289 43.57 -5.55 -9.95
CA LEU A 289 43.16 -5.82 -11.33
C LEU A 289 43.86 -4.88 -12.32
N PRO A 290 44.18 -5.32 -13.57
CA PRO A 290 44.81 -4.49 -14.61
C PRO A 290 43.77 -3.51 -15.21
N THR A 291 43.22 -2.61 -14.40
CA THR A 291 42.07 -1.74 -14.73
C THR A 291 42.31 -0.87 -15.98
N ARG A 292 43.56 -0.51 -16.31
CA ARG A 292 43.90 0.30 -17.48
C ARG A 292 43.53 -0.37 -18.81
N HIS A 293 43.48 -1.70 -18.86
CA HIS A 293 43.23 -2.46 -20.08
C HIS A 293 41.84 -3.07 -20.14
N LEU A 294 41.07 -2.97 -19.04
CA LEU A 294 39.75 -3.59 -18.96
C LEU A 294 38.63 -2.69 -19.52
N LYS A 295 37.86 -3.19 -20.47
CA LYS A 295 36.62 -2.55 -20.94
C LYS A 295 35.63 -2.35 -19.77
N THR A 296 35.56 -3.31 -18.85
CA THR A 296 34.76 -3.25 -17.62
C THR A 296 35.12 -2.06 -16.74
N ALA A 297 36.41 -1.78 -16.57
CA ALA A 297 36.87 -0.63 -15.77
C ALA A 297 36.46 0.71 -16.42
N ARG A 298 36.54 0.81 -17.75
CA ARG A 298 36.06 1.99 -18.48
C ARG A 298 34.52 2.13 -18.35
N ALA A 299 33.77 1.05 -18.52
CA ALA A 299 32.34 1.06 -18.32
C ALA A 299 31.95 1.51 -16.89
N TYR A 300 32.70 1.06 -15.90
CA TYR A 300 32.53 1.47 -14.50
C TYR A 300 32.77 2.97 -14.30
N GLN A 301 33.81 3.56 -14.90
CA GLN A 301 34.04 5.00 -14.84
C GLN A 301 32.91 5.80 -15.49
N ILE A 302 32.37 5.34 -16.62
CA ILE A 302 31.23 5.95 -17.29
C ILE A 302 30.00 5.89 -16.41
N ARG A 303 29.80 4.78 -15.70
CA ARG A 303 28.72 4.63 -14.71
C ARG A 303 28.87 5.60 -13.54
N LEU A 304 30.04 5.74 -12.96
CA LEU A 304 30.29 6.67 -11.86
C LEU A 304 30.00 8.11 -12.30
N ALA A 305 30.52 8.50 -13.47
CA ALA A 305 30.27 9.82 -14.05
C ALA A 305 28.76 10.05 -14.30
N PHE A 306 27.99 9.04 -14.70
CA PHE A 306 26.53 9.20 -14.83
C PHE A 306 25.86 9.56 -13.51
N GLN A 307 26.32 9.00 -12.40
CA GLN A 307 25.76 9.33 -11.07
C GLN A 307 26.09 10.77 -10.65
N ASP A 308 27.22 11.32 -11.09
CA ASP A 308 27.60 12.69 -10.77
C ASP A 308 26.72 13.73 -11.48
N LEU A 309 25.99 13.35 -12.54
CA LEU A 309 24.96 14.19 -13.18
C LEU A 309 24.02 14.80 -12.13
N TYR A 310 23.54 14.01 -11.20
CA TYR A 310 22.55 14.44 -10.18
C TYR A 310 23.12 15.34 -9.07
N ARG A 311 24.43 15.67 -9.15
CA ARG A 311 25.11 16.66 -8.28
C ARG A 311 25.22 18.02 -8.91
N GLU A 312 24.90 18.13 -10.20
CA GLU A 312 24.94 19.42 -10.90
C GLU A 312 23.93 20.40 -10.28
N PRO A 313 24.24 21.70 -10.25
CA PRO A 313 23.45 22.68 -9.51
C PRO A 313 22.14 23.10 -10.21
N SER A 314 22.03 22.90 -11.52
CA SER A 314 20.88 23.37 -12.31
C SER A 314 20.60 22.47 -13.51
N VAL A 315 19.42 22.63 -14.12
CA VAL A 315 19.02 21.94 -15.35
C VAL A 315 20.06 22.21 -16.47
N GLN A 316 20.51 23.47 -16.63
CA GLN A 316 21.44 23.88 -17.67
C GLN A 316 22.82 23.23 -17.47
N ALA A 317 23.33 23.19 -16.23
CA ALA A 317 24.56 22.50 -15.90
C ALA A 317 24.43 20.99 -16.13
N GLY A 318 23.31 20.40 -15.67
CA GLY A 318 22.97 18.98 -15.90
C GLY A 318 22.88 18.63 -17.38
N ALA A 319 22.23 19.46 -18.21
CA ALA A 319 22.13 19.25 -19.64
C ALA A 319 23.50 19.30 -20.33
N SER A 320 24.34 20.26 -19.93
CA SER A 320 25.74 20.38 -20.44
C SER A 320 26.58 19.19 -20.01
N TYR A 321 26.46 18.76 -18.77
CA TYR A 321 27.13 17.58 -18.24
C TYR A 321 26.70 16.31 -18.98
N LEU A 322 25.38 16.11 -19.12
CA LEU A 322 24.83 14.95 -19.78
C LEU A 322 25.22 14.84 -21.26
N LYS A 323 25.37 15.97 -21.98
CA LYS A 323 25.90 15.99 -23.34
C LYS A 323 27.36 15.47 -23.42
N LYS A 324 28.22 15.90 -22.50
CA LYS A 324 29.63 15.43 -22.41
C LYS A 324 29.68 13.95 -22.05
N TRP A 325 28.85 13.53 -21.06
CA TRP A 325 28.75 12.14 -20.68
C TRP A 325 28.26 11.25 -21.85
N TYR A 326 27.23 11.69 -22.58
CA TYR A 326 26.68 10.98 -23.74
C TYR A 326 27.73 10.79 -24.84
N PHE A 327 28.47 11.85 -25.16
CA PHE A 327 29.56 11.78 -26.12
C PHE A 327 30.60 10.72 -25.68
N TRP A 328 31.06 10.77 -24.44
CA TRP A 328 32.02 9.80 -23.92
C TRP A 328 31.46 8.36 -23.97
N ALA A 329 30.25 8.14 -23.52
CA ALA A 329 29.64 6.83 -23.48
C ALA A 329 29.46 6.21 -24.90
N THR A 330 29.04 7.01 -25.89
CA THR A 330 28.85 6.56 -27.27
C THR A 330 30.17 6.31 -28.00
N HIS A 331 31.28 6.95 -27.61
CA HIS A 331 32.61 6.74 -28.16
C HIS A 331 33.48 5.75 -27.35
N SER A 332 32.88 5.07 -26.38
CA SER A 332 33.57 4.11 -25.48
C SER A 332 34.07 2.83 -26.19
N ARG A 333 33.49 2.49 -27.33
CA ARG A 333 33.71 1.22 -28.06
C ARG A 333 33.27 -0.01 -27.19
N ILE A 334 32.29 0.18 -26.32
CA ILE A 334 31.73 -0.85 -25.44
C ILE A 334 30.23 -0.94 -25.77
N GLU A 335 29.84 -1.89 -26.59
CA GLU A 335 28.46 -1.96 -27.13
C GLU A 335 27.35 -1.88 -26.08
N PRO A 336 27.42 -2.62 -24.93
CA PRO A 336 26.41 -2.46 -23.87
C PRO A 336 26.30 -1.03 -23.32
N VAL A 337 27.40 -0.28 -23.25
CA VAL A 337 27.42 1.13 -22.78
C VAL A 337 26.81 2.05 -23.83
N ILE A 338 27.14 1.82 -25.11
CA ILE A 338 26.57 2.60 -26.24
C ILE A 338 25.06 2.41 -26.28
N ALA A 339 24.58 1.18 -26.16
CA ALA A 339 23.13 0.89 -26.13
C ALA A 339 22.45 1.56 -24.93
N ALA A 340 23.06 1.54 -23.74
CA ALA A 340 22.56 2.23 -22.55
C ALA A 340 22.52 3.75 -22.75
N ALA A 341 23.56 4.35 -23.36
CA ALA A 341 23.59 5.78 -23.66
C ALA A 341 22.49 6.18 -24.65
N ARG A 342 22.19 5.36 -25.66
CA ARG A 342 21.07 5.58 -26.58
C ARG A 342 19.73 5.52 -25.86
N THR A 343 19.58 4.64 -24.87
CA THR A 343 18.37 4.61 -24.00
C THR A 343 18.26 5.90 -23.19
N VAL A 344 19.34 6.36 -22.55
CA VAL A 344 19.37 7.64 -21.84
C VAL A 344 18.99 8.79 -22.77
N LYS A 345 19.45 8.79 -24.02
CA LYS A 345 19.10 9.83 -25.01
C LYS A 345 17.60 9.86 -25.32
N ARG A 346 16.94 8.72 -25.38
CA ARG A 346 15.47 8.65 -25.61
C ARG A 346 14.67 9.21 -24.44
N HIS A 347 15.22 9.18 -23.24
CA HIS A 347 14.58 9.63 -22.01
C HIS A 347 15.18 10.93 -21.45
N TRP A 348 15.81 11.71 -22.33
CA TRP A 348 16.64 12.88 -21.97
C TRP A 348 15.90 13.90 -21.14
N ASP A 349 14.73 14.31 -21.60
CA ASP A 349 13.97 15.39 -20.98
C ASP A 349 13.45 15.00 -19.60
N GLY A 350 12.93 13.78 -19.44
CA GLY A 350 12.46 13.28 -18.15
C GLY A 350 13.61 13.01 -17.15
N ILE A 351 14.84 12.71 -17.62
CA ILE A 351 16.02 12.63 -16.76
C ILE A 351 16.39 14.02 -16.24
N LEU A 352 16.34 15.04 -17.12
CA LEU A 352 16.64 16.44 -16.75
C LEU A 352 15.52 17.06 -15.91
N GLN A 353 14.28 16.62 -16.06
CA GLN A 353 13.15 17.08 -15.25
C GLN A 353 13.36 16.85 -13.75
N TRP A 354 14.25 15.91 -13.37
CA TRP A 354 14.63 15.72 -11.97
C TRP A 354 15.20 16.99 -11.32
N PHE A 355 15.86 17.86 -12.08
CA PHE A 355 16.43 19.10 -11.53
C PHE A 355 15.37 20.10 -11.09
N ASP A 356 14.20 20.09 -11.70
CA ASP A 356 13.05 20.92 -11.35
C ASP A 356 12.20 20.26 -10.28
N SER A 357 11.86 18.98 -10.46
CA SER A 357 10.96 18.25 -9.57
C SER A 357 11.59 17.93 -8.22
N LYS A 358 12.90 17.62 -8.19
CA LYS A 358 13.65 17.08 -7.04
C LYS A 358 12.98 15.86 -6.40
N ILE A 359 12.09 15.19 -7.13
CA ILE A 359 11.42 14.00 -6.62
C ILE A 359 12.44 12.87 -6.50
N ALA A 360 12.56 12.33 -5.31
CA ALA A 360 13.37 11.15 -5.03
C ALA A 360 12.47 9.94 -4.77
N ASN A 361 12.78 8.83 -5.41
CA ASN A 361 11.98 7.60 -5.25
C ASN A 361 12.11 6.93 -3.88
N GLY A 362 12.90 7.49 -2.96
CA GLY A 362 13.07 6.92 -1.62
C GLY A 362 11.75 6.71 -0.87
N LEU A 363 10.76 7.57 -1.12
CA LEU A 363 9.42 7.42 -0.55
C LEU A 363 8.73 6.16 -1.09
N ILE A 364 8.64 6.02 -2.41
CA ILE A 364 7.92 4.90 -3.01
C ILE A 364 8.68 3.57 -2.79
N GLU A 365 10.01 3.60 -2.78
CA GLU A 365 10.83 2.45 -2.38
C GLU A 365 10.57 2.03 -0.93
N GLY A 366 10.43 3.01 -0.01
CA GLY A 366 10.05 2.76 1.38
C GLY A 366 8.67 2.12 1.50
N LEU A 367 7.68 2.64 0.79
CA LEU A 367 6.32 2.09 0.74
C LEU A 367 6.30 0.69 0.10
N ASN A 368 7.02 0.49 -1.00
CA ASN A 368 7.16 -0.83 -1.62
C ASN A 368 7.84 -1.82 -0.68
N SER A 369 8.87 -1.41 0.05
CA SER A 369 9.53 -2.25 1.05
C SER A 369 8.58 -2.65 2.18
N LEU A 370 7.75 -1.74 2.67
CA LEU A 370 6.72 -2.00 3.67
C LEU A 370 5.70 -3.04 3.17
N VAL A 371 5.20 -2.87 1.95
CA VAL A 371 4.27 -3.81 1.29
C VAL A 371 4.90 -5.19 1.12
N GLN A 372 6.15 -5.26 0.64
CA GLN A 372 6.85 -6.53 0.44
C GLN A 372 7.18 -7.22 1.78
N ALA A 373 7.51 -6.46 2.83
CA ALA A 373 7.71 -7.01 4.18
C ALA A 373 6.42 -7.63 4.73
N ALA A 374 5.28 -6.94 4.60
CA ALA A 374 3.97 -7.46 5.01
C ALA A 374 3.60 -8.72 4.22
N LYS A 375 3.83 -8.72 2.91
CA LYS A 375 3.60 -9.88 2.05
C LYS A 375 4.49 -11.07 2.42
N ALA A 376 5.78 -10.84 2.69
CA ALA A 376 6.71 -11.88 3.12
C ALA A 376 6.28 -12.49 4.47
N LYS A 377 5.92 -11.64 5.44
CA LYS A 377 5.43 -12.05 6.77
C LYS A 377 4.13 -12.87 6.67
N ALA A 378 3.25 -12.54 5.74
CA ALA A 378 2.01 -13.27 5.46
C ALA A 378 2.22 -14.54 4.60
N ARG A 379 3.42 -14.76 4.06
CA ARG A 379 3.74 -15.79 3.04
C ARG A 379 2.90 -15.64 1.76
N GLY A 380 2.58 -14.41 1.39
CA GLY A 380 1.74 -14.04 0.26
C GLY A 380 0.25 -13.89 0.61
N TYR A 381 -0.50 -13.36 -0.35
CA TYR A 381 -1.95 -13.21 -0.25
C TYR A 381 -2.65 -14.03 -1.33
N ARG A 382 -3.80 -14.64 -0.99
CA ARG A 382 -4.56 -15.51 -1.91
C ARG A 382 -5.16 -14.75 -3.09
N SER A 383 -5.53 -13.49 -2.88
CA SER A 383 -6.12 -12.63 -3.91
C SER A 383 -5.45 -11.25 -3.92
N THR A 384 -5.46 -10.61 -5.07
CA THR A 384 -4.98 -9.23 -5.23
C THR A 384 -5.86 -8.25 -4.46
N ARG A 385 -7.16 -8.52 -4.32
CA ARG A 385 -8.05 -7.74 -3.46
C ARG A 385 -7.55 -7.68 -2.02
N ASN A 386 -7.13 -8.81 -1.44
CA ASN A 386 -6.56 -8.86 -0.09
C ASN A 386 -5.24 -8.10 0.00
N LEU A 387 -4.38 -8.22 -1.01
CA LEU A 387 -3.13 -7.45 -1.07
C LEU A 387 -3.41 -5.95 -1.13
N LYS A 388 -4.33 -5.50 -1.97
CA LYS A 388 -4.72 -4.07 -2.07
C LYS A 388 -5.27 -3.54 -0.75
N ALA A 389 -6.12 -4.30 -0.05
CA ALA A 389 -6.61 -3.91 1.26
C ALA A 389 -5.48 -3.71 2.29
N ILE A 390 -4.47 -4.58 2.29
CA ILE A 390 -3.30 -4.41 3.16
C ILE A 390 -2.42 -3.23 2.72
N ILE A 391 -2.27 -3.00 1.43
CA ILE A 391 -1.56 -1.81 0.92
C ILE A 391 -2.20 -0.53 1.47
N TYR A 392 -3.52 -0.41 1.34
CA TYR A 392 -4.24 0.74 1.87
C TYR A 392 -4.19 0.85 3.40
N LEU A 393 -4.29 -0.27 4.11
CA LEU A 393 -4.21 -0.30 5.56
C LEU A 393 -2.85 0.20 6.07
N LEU A 394 -1.75 -0.19 5.42
CA LEU A 394 -0.39 0.11 5.85
C LEU A 394 0.16 1.43 5.30
N ALA A 395 -0.22 1.78 4.08
CA ALA A 395 0.39 2.87 3.32
C ALA A 395 -0.61 3.94 2.84
N GLY A 396 -1.91 3.73 3.01
CA GLY A 396 -2.95 4.67 2.55
C GLY A 396 -3.20 5.84 3.50
N LYS A 397 -2.71 5.80 4.74
CA LYS A 397 -3.00 6.78 5.80
C LYS A 397 -4.51 7.06 5.94
N LEU A 398 -5.31 6.01 5.84
CA LEU A 398 -6.76 6.08 5.88
C LEU A 398 -7.27 6.30 7.31
N ASP A 399 -8.27 7.18 7.46
CA ASP A 399 -9.04 7.29 8.69
C ASP A 399 -10.09 6.17 8.75
N MET A 400 -9.81 5.15 9.54
CA MET A 400 -10.68 3.97 9.68
C MET A 400 -11.90 4.24 10.56
N GLN A 401 -11.95 5.36 11.31
CA GLN A 401 -13.03 5.70 12.25
C GLN A 401 -13.40 4.52 13.17
N LEU A 402 -12.38 3.88 13.73
CA LEU A 402 -12.56 2.78 14.67
C LEU A 402 -13.04 3.31 16.02
N PRO A 403 -13.92 2.58 16.73
CA PRO A 403 -14.22 2.89 18.12
C PRO A 403 -12.97 2.76 18.99
N ALA A 404 -12.89 3.56 20.05
CA ALA A 404 -11.81 3.45 21.03
C ALA A 404 -11.87 2.07 21.74
N LEU A 405 -10.71 1.44 21.88
CA LEU A 405 -10.55 0.17 22.59
C LEU A 405 -10.37 0.43 24.09
#